data_c328bd225a0ca4eeec124ea0e6b2deb3
#
_entry.id   c328bd225a0ca4eeec124ea0e6b2deb3
#
_cell.length_a   1.000
_cell.length_b   1.000
_cell.length_c   1.000
_cell.angle_alpha   90.00
_cell.angle_beta   90.00
_cell.angle_gamma   90.00
#
_symmetry.space_group_name_H-M   'P 1'
#
loop_
_entity.id
_entity.type
_entity.pdbx_description
1 polymer ?
#
loop_
_entity_poly.entity_id
_entity_poly.type
_entity_poly.pdbx_seq_one_letter_code
_entity_poly.pdbx_strand_id
1 'polypeptide(L)'
;MIKFLFKVKTIFHISNIFLIFLYIYPGSFLGCFVYNDCNFDPQITRDFFISSNHLYAFIILSTLGILAYRNNSKINIIILYLFFLSIFLELLHFIIPVRAFQISDLFGNLFGVLSIAIIYKILSIYEKFKK
;
A
#
# COMPACT_ATOMS: atom_id res chain seq x y z
N MET A 1 -23.67 10.81 3.76
CA MET A 1 -22.67 9.92 4.39
C MET A 1 -22.53 8.58 3.66
N ILE A 2 -23.61 7.83 3.40
CA ILE A 2 -23.55 6.51 2.71
C ILE A 2 -22.93 6.61 1.31
N LYS A 3 -23.31 7.57 0.47
CA LYS A 3 -22.74 7.79 -0.88
C LYS A 3 -21.23 8.08 -0.84
N PHE A 4 -20.76 8.79 0.18
CA PHE A 4 -19.32 9.08 0.36
C PHE A 4 -18.54 7.81 0.70
N LEU A 5 -19.02 7.00 1.65
CA LEU A 5 -18.39 5.72 2.02
C LEU A 5 -18.35 4.74 0.85
N PHE A 6 -19.38 4.71 0.02
CA PHE A 6 -19.40 3.89 -1.19
C PHE A 6 -18.32 4.32 -2.17
N LYS A 7 -18.16 5.63 -2.40
CA LYS A 7 -17.09 6.18 -3.26
C LYS A 7 -15.70 5.81 -2.74
N VAL A 8 -15.46 5.92 -1.42
CA VAL A 8 -14.16 5.58 -0.82
C VAL A 8 -13.86 4.09 -0.98
N LYS A 9 -14.85 3.19 -0.81
CA LYS A 9 -14.68 1.75 -1.06
C LYS A 9 -14.29 1.47 -2.52
N THR A 10 -14.97 2.10 -3.46
CA THR A 10 -14.67 1.96 -4.89
C THR A 10 -13.25 2.43 -5.20
N ILE A 11 -12.85 3.59 -4.67
CA ILE A 11 -11.48 4.13 -4.85
C ILE A 11 -10.46 3.15 -4.24
N PHE A 12 -10.70 2.62 -3.04
CA PHE A 12 -9.82 1.63 -2.42
C PHE A 12 -9.61 0.41 -3.33
N HIS A 13 -10.69 -0.18 -3.84
CA HIS A 13 -10.57 -1.36 -4.70
C HIS A 13 -9.87 -1.07 -6.03
N ILE A 14 -10.16 0.06 -6.65
CA ILE A 14 -9.46 0.48 -7.88
C ILE A 14 -7.96 0.69 -7.60
N SER A 15 -7.62 1.42 -6.53
CA SER A 15 -6.23 1.66 -6.13
C SER A 15 -5.50 0.36 -5.80
N ASN A 16 -6.20 -0.59 -5.16
CA ASN A 16 -5.65 -1.90 -4.83
C ASN A 16 -5.30 -2.70 -6.10
N ILE A 17 -6.22 -2.78 -7.06
CA ILE A 17 -5.99 -3.45 -8.34
C ILE A 17 -4.86 -2.78 -9.10
N PHE A 18 -4.85 -1.44 -9.14
CA PHE A 18 -3.79 -0.69 -9.80
C PHE A 18 -2.42 -0.91 -9.15
N LEU A 19 -2.36 -0.93 -7.81
CA LEU A 19 -1.11 -1.22 -7.10
C LEU A 19 -0.61 -2.64 -7.44
N ILE A 20 -1.48 -3.65 -7.39
CA ILE A 20 -1.13 -5.02 -7.77
C ILE A 20 -0.58 -5.06 -9.21
N PHE A 21 -1.23 -4.36 -10.13
CA PHE A 21 -0.76 -4.25 -11.51
C PHE A 21 0.66 -3.67 -11.58
N LEU A 22 0.94 -2.56 -10.86
CA LEU A 22 2.26 -1.93 -10.84
C LEU A 22 3.35 -2.87 -10.30
N TYR A 23 3.02 -3.68 -9.29
CA TYR A 23 3.96 -4.65 -8.69
C TYR A 23 4.25 -5.84 -9.61
N ILE A 24 3.25 -6.31 -10.35
CA ILE A 24 3.39 -7.45 -11.26
C ILE A 24 4.03 -7.04 -12.59
N TYR A 25 3.96 -5.74 -12.95
CA TYR A 25 4.49 -5.25 -14.21
C TYR A 25 6.01 -5.50 -14.29
N PRO A 26 6.53 -6.12 -15.36
CA PRO A 26 7.96 -6.40 -15.51
C PRO A 26 8.73 -5.09 -15.76
N GLY A 27 9.60 -4.72 -14.83
CA GLY A 27 10.31 -3.45 -14.84
C GLY A 27 9.50 -2.30 -14.21
N SER A 28 9.89 -1.07 -14.48
CA SER A 28 9.21 0.13 -13.98
C SER A 28 8.17 0.62 -14.99
N PHE A 29 6.88 0.55 -14.62
CA PHE A 29 5.81 1.09 -15.46
C PHE A 29 6.00 2.60 -15.73
N LEU A 30 6.32 3.38 -14.70
CA LEU A 30 6.57 4.82 -14.86
C LEU A 30 7.85 5.10 -15.64
N GLY A 31 8.89 4.32 -15.42
CA GLY A 31 10.13 4.40 -16.18
C GLY A 31 9.89 4.16 -17.67
N CYS A 32 9.15 3.11 -18.01
CA CYS A 32 8.79 2.80 -19.39
C CYS A 32 8.02 3.92 -20.07
N PHE A 33 6.95 4.41 -19.45
CA PHE A 33 6.00 5.32 -20.11
C PHE A 33 6.42 6.78 -20.05
N VAL A 34 7.12 7.21 -19.01
CA VAL A 34 7.49 8.63 -18.82
C VAL A 34 8.93 8.89 -19.27
N TYR A 35 9.82 7.94 -19.04
CA TYR A 35 11.25 8.11 -19.30
C TYR A 35 11.80 7.28 -20.47
N ASN A 36 10.95 6.46 -21.12
CA ASN A 36 11.32 5.51 -22.16
C ASN A 36 12.45 4.54 -21.74
N ASP A 37 12.59 4.29 -20.46
CA ASP A 37 13.55 3.36 -19.87
C ASP A 37 12.85 2.50 -18.81
N CYS A 38 12.58 1.25 -19.13
CA CYS A 38 11.87 0.32 -18.25
C CYS A 38 12.72 -0.15 -17.06
N ASN A 39 14.01 0.07 -17.09
CA ASN A 39 14.92 -0.24 -15.98
C ASN A 39 15.07 0.94 -15.00
N PHE A 40 14.64 2.13 -15.41
CA PHE A 40 14.67 3.32 -14.56
C PHE A 40 13.47 3.32 -13.62
N ASP A 41 13.72 3.32 -12.32
CA ASP A 41 12.68 3.42 -11.30
C ASP A 41 12.70 4.83 -10.67
N PRO A 42 11.78 5.73 -11.07
CA PRO A 42 11.74 7.09 -10.56
C PRO A 42 11.37 7.08 -9.07
N GLN A 43 12.18 7.74 -8.25
CA GLN A 43 11.97 7.83 -6.81
C GLN A 43 11.32 9.16 -6.44
N ILE A 44 10.30 9.11 -5.57
CA ILE A 44 9.62 10.30 -5.04
C ILE A 44 10.54 11.03 -4.06
N THR A 45 11.20 10.27 -3.18
CA THR A 45 12.21 10.77 -2.25
C THR A 45 13.38 9.80 -2.20
N ARG A 46 14.53 10.28 -1.70
CA ARG A 46 15.74 9.45 -1.56
C ARG A 46 15.48 8.32 -0.57
N ASP A 47 15.86 7.10 -0.95
CA ASP A 47 15.84 5.95 -0.05
C ASP A 47 16.96 6.05 0.98
N PHE A 48 16.69 5.61 2.22
CA PHE A 48 17.67 5.43 3.27
C PHE A 48 17.81 3.95 3.62
N PHE A 49 17.07 3.48 4.65
CA PHE A 49 17.02 2.06 5.04
C PHE A 49 15.84 1.32 4.43
N ILE A 50 14.82 2.06 4.02
CA ILE A 50 13.58 1.56 3.45
C ILE A 50 13.29 2.28 2.14
N SER A 51 12.64 1.60 1.23
CA SER A 51 12.22 2.17 -0.05
C SER A 51 11.07 3.15 0.16
N SER A 52 11.29 4.40 -0.24
CA SER A 52 10.32 5.48 -0.09
C SER A 52 9.08 5.27 -0.96
N ASN A 53 9.24 4.82 -2.20
CA ASN A 53 8.12 4.57 -3.10
C ASN A 53 7.18 3.52 -2.54
N HIS A 54 7.73 2.42 -2.03
CA HIS A 54 6.99 1.32 -1.43
C HIS A 54 6.28 1.75 -0.15
N LEU A 55 6.95 2.54 0.70
CA LEU A 55 6.38 3.14 1.90
C LEU A 55 5.14 3.99 1.57
N TYR A 56 5.28 4.95 0.64
CA TYR A 56 4.17 5.84 0.28
C TYR A 56 3.01 5.10 -0.38
N ALA A 57 3.30 4.14 -1.26
CA ALA A 57 2.27 3.34 -1.91
C ALA A 57 1.38 2.62 -0.88
N PHE A 58 2.01 1.98 0.12
CA PHE A 58 1.27 1.28 1.16
C PHE A 58 0.66 2.19 2.23
N ILE A 59 1.22 3.37 2.50
CA ILE A 59 0.54 4.41 3.32
C ILE A 59 -0.77 4.82 2.66
N ILE A 60 -0.74 5.15 1.36
CA ILE A 60 -1.92 5.59 0.62
C ILE A 60 -2.97 4.47 0.58
N LEU A 61 -2.58 3.25 0.18
CA LEU A 61 -3.52 2.14 0.09
C LEU A 61 -4.13 1.79 1.44
N SER A 62 -3.32 1.75 2.51
CA SER A 62 -3.79 1.44 3.86
C SER A 62 -4.73 2.51 4.40
N THR A 63 -4.43 3.78 4.14
CA THR A 63 -5.31 4.90 4.50
C THR A 63 -6.67 4.76 3.82
N LEU A 64 -6.69 4.50 2.50
CA LEU A 64 -7.93 4.29 1.76
C LEU A 64 -8.71 3.08 2.29
N GLY A 65 -8.04 1.97 2.56
CA GLY A 65 -8.65 0.76 3.10
C GLY A 65 -9.29 0.99 4.47
N ILE A 66 -8.56 1.64 5.38
CA ILE A 66 -9.07 1.95 6.72
C ILE A 66 -10.24 2.94 6.65
N LEU A 67 -10.14 4.02 5.87
CA LEU A 67 -11.24 4.97 5.68
C LEU A 67 -12.49 4.30 5.09
N ALA A 68 -12.31 3.37 4.16
CA ALA A 68 -13.39 2.62 3.53
C ALA A 68 -14.13 1.69 4.50
N TYR A 69 -13.42 1.13 5.50
CA TYR A 69 -13.93 0.07 6.35
C TYR A 69 -13.94 0.38 7.86
N ARG A 70 -13.53 1.59 8.30
CA ARG A 70 -13.42 1.96 9.73
C ARG A 70 -14.68 1.72 10.56
N ASN A 71 -15.86 1.83 9.95
CA ASN A 71 -17.16 1.63 10.59
C ASN A 71 -17.77 0.26 10.26
N ASN A 72 -16.98 -0.70 9.81
CA ASN A 72 -17.44 -2.02 9.40
C ASN A 72 -16.74 -3.09 10.26
N SER A 73 -17.46 -4.15 10.61
CA SER A 73 -16.89 -5.30 11.33
C SER A 73 -15.71 -5.97 10.61
N LYS A 74 -15.57 -5.74 9.29
CA LYS A 74 -14.49 -6.28 8.46
C LYS A 74 -13.16 -5.53 8.55
N ILE A 75 -13.06 -4.47 9.37
CA ILE A 75 -11.85 -3.63 9.44
C ILE A 75 -10.59 -4.44 9.77
N ASN A 76 -10.67 -5.38 10.71
CA ASN A 76 -9.53 -6.22 11.07
C ASN A 76 -9.11 -7.15 9.92
N ILE A 77 -10.07 -7.62 9.12
CA ILE A 77 -9.80 -8.45 7.93
C ILE A 77 -9.08 -7.61 6.88
N ILE A 78 -9.47 -6.36 6.69
CA ILE A 78 -8.80 -5.44 5.74
C ILE A 78 -7.36 -5.14 6.18
N ILE A 79 -7.12 -4.89 7.47
CA ILE A 79 -5.77 -4.66 7.98
C ILE A 79 -4.90 -5.91 7.76
N LEU A 80 -5.43 -7.09 8.07
CA LEU A 80 -4.73 -8.36 7.87
C LEU A 80 -4.45 -8.62 6.38
N TYR A 81 -5.43 -8.35 5.51
CA TYR A 81 -5.28 -8.43 4.06
C TYR A 81 -4.14 -7.54 3.56
N LEU A 82 -4.11 -6.27 3.97
CA LEU A 82 -3.06 -5.32 3.56
C LEU A 82 -1.68 -5.77 4.05
N PHE A 83 -1.59 -6.31 5.27
CA PHE A 83 -0.36 -6.86 5.81
C PHE A 83 0.15 -8.04 4.97
N PHE A 84 -0.69 -9.02 4.66
CA PHE A 84 -0.29 -10.14 3.81
C PHE A 84 -0.02 -9.73 2.37
N LEU A 85 -0.80 -8.78 1.82
CA LEU A 85 -0.58 -8.24 0.49
C LEU A 85 0.80 -7.59 0.38
N SER A 86 1.21 -6.82 1.40
CA SER A 86 2.51 -6.14 1.43
C SER A 86 3.70 -7.10 1.34
N ILE A 87 3.58 -8.26 1.98
CA ILE A 87 4.60 -9.31 1.92
C ILE A 87 4.53 -10.05 0.58
N PHE A 88 3.32 -10.45 0.19
CA PHE A 88 3.11 -11.28 -0.99
C PHE A 88 3.57 -10.60 -2.28
N LEU A 89 3.27 -9.32 -2.45
CA LEU A 89 3.67 -8.58 -3.65
C LEU A 89 5.18 -8.47 -3.76
N GLU A 90 5.89 -8.30 -2.65
CA GLU A 90 7.35 -8.26 -2.69
C GLU A 90 7.96 -9.64 -2.97
N LEU A 91 7.37 -10.71 -2.42
CA LEU A 91 7.81 -12.07 -2.72
C LEU A 91 7.62 -12.45 -4.20
N LEU A 92 6.63 -11.89 -4.88
CA LEU A 92 6.45 -12.10 -6.32
C LEU A 92 7.63 -11.60 -7.15
N HIS A 93 8.41 -10.63 -6.65
CA HIS A 93 9.60 -10.15 -7.35
C HIS A 93 10.70 -11.22 -7.52
N PHE A 94 10.65 -12.35 -6.80
CA PHE A 94 11.52 -13.49 -7.06
C PHE A 94 11.24 -14.19 -8.39
N ILE A 95 10.03 -14.08 -8.92
CA ILE A 95 9.61 -14.79 -10.12
C ILE A 95 9.28 -13.88 -11.30
N ILE A 96 9.12 -12.57 -11.07
CA ILE A 96 8.82 -11.61 -12.13
C ILE A 96 10.11 -11.20 -12.85
N PRO A 97 10.19 -11.33 -14.18
CA PRO A 97 11.35 -10.90 -14.94
C PRO A 97 11.67 -9.41 -14.74
N VAL A 98 12.94 -9.07 -14.72
CA VAL A 98 13.45 -7.68 -14.57
C VAL A 98 13.18 -7.06 -13.18
N ARG A 99 12.50 -7.79 -12.27
CA ARG A 99 12.33 -7.41 -10.88
C ARG A 99 13.28 -8.20 -9.99
N ALA A 100 13.70 -7.59 -8.89
CA ALA A 100 14.50 -8.26 -7.87
C ALA A 100 13.86 -8.03 -6.49
N PHE A 101 13.75 -9.09 -5.70
CA PHE A 101 13.35 -8.97 -4.30
C PHE A 101 14.36 -8.09 -3.55
N GLN A 102 13.86 -7.11 -2.82
CA GLN A 102 14.66 -6.23 -1.99
C GLN A 102 14.09 -6.14 -0.57
N ILE A 103 14.95 -6.34 0.42
CA ILE A 103 14.55 -6.22 1.84
C ILE A 103 14.10 -4.80 2.17
N SER A 104 14.70 -3.77 1.58
CA SER A 104 14.30 -2.36 1.73
C SER A 104 12.86 -2.12 1.27
N ASP A 105 12.44 -2.77 0.18
CA ASP A 105 11.11 -2.66 -0.40
C ASP A 105 10.09 -3.37 0.49
N LEU A 106 10.41 -4.58 0.96
CA LEU A 106 9.60 -5.31 1.93
C LEU A 106 9.35 -4.49 3.20
N PHE A 107 10.40 -3.89 3.75
CA PHE A 107 10.24 -3.02 4.93
C PHE A 107 9.45 -1.76 4.61
N GLY A 108 9.64 -1.14 3.44
CA GLY A 108 8.83 -0.02 2.99
C GLY A 108 7.33 -0.38 2.99
N ASN A 109 6.98 -1.50 2.35
CA ASN A 109 5.61 -2.01 2.31
C ASN A 109 5.03 -2.23 3.71
N LEU A 110 5.75 -2.96 4.57
CA LEU A 110 5.31 -3.28 5.93
C LEU A 110 5.15 -2.05 6.81
N PHE A 111 6.12 -1.13 6.81
CA PHE A 111 6.04 0.11 7.58
C PHE A 111 4.89 0.99 7.11
N GLY A 112 4.60 1.02 5.79
CA GLY A 112 3.44 1.71 5.26
C GLY A 112 2.13 1.21 5.85
N VAL A 113 1.92 -0.12 5.90
CA VAL A 113 0.73 -0.72 6.49
C VAL A 113 0.68 -0.51 8.01
N LEU A 114 1.77 -0.83 8.71
CA LEU A 114 1.81 -0.82 10.18
C LEU A 114 1.60 0.58 10.75
N SER A 115 2.21 1.62 10.15
CA SER A 115 2.06 2.99 10.63
C SER A 115 0.59 3.43 10.62
N ILE A 116 -0.13 3.18 9.53
CA ILE A 116 -1.54 3.56 9.41
C ILE A 116 -2.44 2.69 10.31
N ALA A 117 -2.15 1.39 10.43
CA ALA A 117 -2.89 0.52 11.34
C ALA A 117 -2.72 0.92 12.82
N ILE A 118 -1.52 1.33 13.23
CA ILE A 118 -1.25 1.82 14.58
C ILE A 118 -1.98 3.14 14.83
N ILE A 119 -1.89 4.11 13.90
CA ILE A 119 -2.61 5.38 14.00
C ILE A 119 -4.11 5.14 14.14
N TYR A 120 -4.68 4.27 13.31
CA TYR A 120 -6.09 3.91 13.41
C TYR A 120 -6.46 3.33 14.77
N LYS A 121 -5.66 2.39 15.31
CA LYS A 121 -5.92 1.80 16.63
C LYS A 121 -5.86 2.83 17.74
N ILE A 122 -4.86 3.72 17.74
CA ILE A 122 -4.74 4.80 18.72
C ILE A 122 -5.97 5.71 18.69
N LEU A 123 -6.38 6.15 17.49
CA LEU A 123 -7.58 6.99 17.34
C LEU A 123 -8.85 6.29 17.80
N SER A 124 -9.00 5.01 17.47
CA SER A 124 -10.16 4.20 17.90
C SER A 124 -10.24 4.04 19.42
N ILE A 125 -9.10 3.89 20.09
CA ILE A 125 -9.02 3.83 21.55
C ILE A 125 -9.40 5.20 22.14
N TYR A 126 -8.82 6.27 21.62
CA TYR A 126 -9.11 7.65 22.08
C TYR A 126 -10.61 7.99 21.97
N GLU A 127 -11.26 7.62 20.85
CA GLU A 127 -12.70 7.84 20.65
C GLU A 127 -13.56 7.08 21.67
N LYS A 128 -13.11 5.91 22.15
CA LYS A 128 -13.81 5.15 23.20
C LYS A 128 -13.72 5.80 24.58
N PHE A 129 -12.59 6.44 24.90
CA PHE A 129 -12.43 7.14 26.19
C PHE A 129 -13.16 8.47 26.26
N LYS A 130 -13.52 9.06 25.13
CA LYS A 130 -14.21 10.34 25.05
C LYS A 130 -15.75 10.21 25.17
N LYS A 131 -16.29 9.00 25.06
CA LYS A 131 -17.72 8.69 25.23
C LYS A 131 -18.02 8.28 26.65
#